data_23c768d2db68e8f6df39f1b226f7c387
#
_entry.id   23c768d2db68e8f6df39f1b226f7c387
#
_cell.length_a   1.000
_cell.length_b   1.000
_cell.length_c   1.000
_cell.angle_alpha   90.00
_cell.angle_beta   90.00
_cell.angle_gamma   90.00
#
_symmetry.space_group_name_H-M   'P 1'
#
loop_
_entity.id
_entity.type
_entity.pdbx_description
1 polymer ?
#
loop_
_entity_poly.entity_id
_entity_poly.type
_entity_poly.pdbx_seq_one_letter_code
_entity_poly.pdbx_strand_id
1 'polypeptide(L)'
;MKKLGHLGVFILLVFLSVYLPELGIMHLTKFLGWGIDGYSIFSTVEVIALLLLFIYWLKKKEMLYIFEKNAWSRSTLFSLVVCLVATYFDRQLVDAFQLQFHHLIDNKYIFQDLLSILYSNGQPTFLSTVLSFSLTVVVGPILEELIHRGYFMNTFFPNSKYYLDVILSALIFGLCHLILTHRDPISLIIYSLGGLFYALVYRWTKNLKITILCHSFFNFLIYAKPIWIFVSNYVYYHFFR
;
A
#
# COMPACT_ATOMS: atom_id res chain seq x y z
N MET A 1 3.38 22.35 21.58
CA MET A 1 3.16 21.03 22.21
C MET A 1 2.25 20.11 21.42
N LYS A 2 1.08 20.55 20.89
CA LYS A 2 0.15 19.66 20.11
C LYS A 2 0.78 19.04 18.86
N LYS A 3 1.54 19.81 18.04
CA LYS A 3 2.17 19.28 16.81
C LYS A 3 3.25 18.21 17.08
N LEU A 4 4.01 18.33 18.16
CA LEU A 4 5.03 17.35 18.53
C LEU A 4 4.40 16.00 18.92
N GLY A 5 3.26 16.02 19.62
CA GLY A 5 2.50 14.80 19.91
C GLY A 5 1.97 14.11 18.65
N HIS A 6 1.47 14.88 17.67
CA HIS A 6 1.06 14.33 16.39
C HIS A 6 2.24 13.74 15.59
N LEU A 7 3.42 14.35 15.66
CA LEU A 7 4.62 13.80 15.03
C LEU A 7 5.01 12.45 15.64
N GLY A 8 4.98 12.34 16.97
CA GLY A 8 5.23 11.06 17.65
C GLY A 8 4.25 9.97 17.24
N VAL A 9 2.95 10.29 17.14
CA VAL A 9 1.92 9.36 16.65
C VAL A 9 2.20 8.96 15.19
N PHE A 10 2.54 9.91 14.32
CA PHE A 10 2.85 9.62 12.93
C PHE A 10 4.07 8.68 12.78
N ILE A 11 5.16 8.96 13.48
CA ILE A 11 6.36 8.11 13.49
C ILE A 11 6.02 6.71 13.99
N LEU A 12 5.24 6.61 15.07
CA LEU A 12 4.80 5.32 15.61
C LEU A 12 3.96 4.53 14.61
N LEU A 13 3.02 5.18 13.93
CA LEU A 13 2.18 4.55 12.91
C LEU A 13 3.02 4.02 11.75
N VAL A 14 3.95 4.82 11.23
CA VAL A 14 4.88 4.39 10.18
C VAL A 14 5.74 3.22 10.67
N PHE A 15 6.27 3.30 11.89
CA PHE A 15 7.07 2.22 12.45
C PHE A 15 6.25 0.92 12.55
N LEU A 16 5.04 0.97 13.10
CA LEU A 16 4.21 -0.22 13.26
C LEU A 16 3.72 -0.78 11.93
N SER A 17 3.35 0.07 10.96
CA SER A 17 2.80 -0.40 9.68
C SER A 17 3.85 -0.99 8.72
N VAL A 18 5.11 -0.59 8.83
CA VAL A 18 6.17 -0.97 7.89
C VAL A 18 7.21 -1.88 8.55
N TYR A 19 7.75 -1.46 9.69
CA TYR A 19 8.88 -2.16 10.32
C TYR A 19 8.46 -3.37 11.15
N LEU A 20 7.31 -3.32 11.82
CA LEU A 20 6.89 -4.41 12.69
C LEU A 20 6.61 -5.71 11.90
N PRO A 21 5.89 -5.70 10.77
CA PRO A 21 5.72 -6.89 9.96
C PRO A 21 7.06 -7.48 9.51
N GLU A 22 7.94 -6.67 8.95
CA GLU A 22 9.20 -7.13 8.35
C GLU A 22 10.25 -7.56 9.39
N LEU A 23 10.45 -6.78 10.44
CA LEU A 23 11.52 -7.02 11.41
C LEU A 23 11.05 -7.83 12.63
N GLY A 24 9.77 -7.67 13.01
CA GLY A 24 9.23 -8.34 14.19
C GLY A 24 8.55 -9.66 13.87
N ILE A 25 7.49 -9.62 13.09
CA ILE A 25 6.64 -10.79 12.84
C ILE A 25 7.38 -11.85 12.02
N MET A 26 8.12 -11.46 10.99
CA MET A 26 8.91 -12.40 10.18
C MET A 26 9.94 -13.15 11.02
N HIS A 27 10.70 -12.47 11.88
CA HIS A 27 11.69 -13.13 12.75
C HIS A 27 11.03 -14.00 13.83
N LEU A 28 9.90 -13.52 14.39
CA LEU A 28 9.16 -14.29 15.40
C LEU A 28 8.59 -15.59 14.81
N THR A 29 7.92 -15.51 13.65
CA THR A 29 7.33 -16.71 13.01
C THR A 29 8.37 -17.69 12.53
N LYS A 30 9.53 -17.20 12.08
CA LYS A 30 10.70 -18.04 11.77
C LYS A 30 11.23 -18.74 13.01
N PHE A 31 11.40 -18.02 14.13
CA PHE A 31 11.85 -18.57 15.41
C PHE A 31 10.89 -19.64 15.95
N LEU A 32 9.57 -19.41 15.83
CA LEU A 32 8.54 -20.34 16.29
C LEU A 32 8.29 -21.52 15.32
N GLY A 33 8.92 -21.53 14.15
CA GLY A 33 8.73 -22.57 13.14
C GLY A 33 7.33 -22.57 12.49
N TRP A 34 6.59 -21.45 12.57
CA TRP A 34 5.22 -21.35 12.03
C TRP A 34 5.16 -21.10 10.51
N GLY A 35 6.32 -20.91 9.89
CA GLY A 35 6.41 -20.75 8.43
C GLY A 35 5.64 -19.55 7.90
N ILE A 36 5.26 -19.65 6.63
CA ILE A 36 4.61 -18.56 5.90
C ILE A 36 3.16 -18.29 6.33
N ASP A 37 2.41 -19.35 6.67
CA ASP A 37 1.04 -19.18 7.12
C ASP A 37 0.99 -18.40 8.43
N GLY A 38 1.89 -18.72 9.35
CA GLY A 38 2.06 -17.98 10.58
C GLY A 38 2.40 -16.51 10.31
N TYR A 39 3.36 -16.23 9.44
CA TYR A 39 3.69 -14.86 9.03
C TYR A 39 2.49 -14.13 8.43
N SER A 40 1.79 -14.74 7.48
CA SER A 40 0.64 -14.13 6.80
C SER A 40 -0.51 -13.84 7.75
N ILE A 41 -0.81 -14.77 8.67
CA ILE A 41 -1.86 -14.59 9.68
C ILE A 41 -1.48 -13.43 10.62
N PHE A 42 -0.27 -13.46 11.21
CA PHE A 42 0.13 -12.46 12.20
C PHE A 42 0.24 -11.06 11.59
N SER A 43 0.83 -10.94 10.39
CA SER A 43 0.91 -9.65 9.69
C SER A 43 -0.47 -9.10 9.34
N THR A 44 -1.40 -9.98 8.91
CA THR A 44 -2.77 -9.55 8.61
C THR A 44 -3.50 -9.09 9.88
N VAL A 45 -3.40 -9.84 10.96
CA VAL A 45 -4.01 -9.48 12.25
C VAL A 45 -3.41 -8.17 12.78
N GLU A 46 -2.09 -8.01 12.71
CA GLU A 46 -1.40 -6.80 13.16
C GLU A 46 -1.87 -5.57 12.38
N VAL A 47 -1.86 -5.60 11.04
CA VAL A 47 -2.26 -4.46 10.21
C VAL A 47 -3.74 -4.12 10.41
N ILE A 48 -4.63 -5.12 10.53
CA ILE A 48 -6.04 -4.88 10.84
C ILE A 48 -6.20 -4.27 12.22
N ALA A 49 -5.50 -4.79 13.24
CA ALA A 49 -5.54 -4.24 14.59
C ALA A 49 -5.04 -2.79 14.62
N LEU A 50 -3.92 -2.50 13.94
CA LEU A 50 -3.38 -1.15 13.81
C LEU A 50 -4.38 -0.20 13.14
N LEU A 51 -5.02 -0.64 12.05
CA LEU A 51 -6.05 0.13 11.35
C LEU A 51 -7.23 0.46 12.26
N LEU A 52 -7.76 -0.53 12.98
CA LEU A 52 -8.89 -0.33 13.90
C LEU A 52 -8.53 0.58 15.07
N LEU A 53 -7.35 0.40 15.66
CA LEU A 53 -6.85 1.25 16.74
C LEU A 53 -6.65 2.69 16.27
N PHE A 54 -6.12 2.86 15.05
CA PHE A 54 -5.93 4.19 14.49
C PHE A 54 -7.25 4.89 14.17
N ILE A 55 -8.22 4.19 13.60
CA ILE A 55 -9.58 4.72 13.38
C ILE A 55 -10.23 5.09 14.73
N TYR A 56 -10.11 4.24 15.75
CA TYR A 56 -10.60 4.54 17.08
C TYR A 56 -9.95 5.81 17.67
N TRP A 57 -8.63 5.94 17.54
CA TRP A 57 -7.90 7.12 17.98
C TRP A 57 -8.32 8.39 17.24
N LEU A 58 -8.49 8.32 15.91
CA LEU A 58 -9.00 9.42 15.09
C LEU A 58 -10.42 9.83 15.54
N LYS A 59 -11.29 8.86 15.83
CA LYS A 59 -12.63 9.12 16.38
C LYS A 59 -12.55 9.89 17.70
N LYS A 60 -11.70 9.42 18.64
CA LYS A 60 -11.49 10.08 19.92
C LYS A 60 -10.92 11.50 19.82
N LYS A 61 -10.20 11.80 18.72
CA LYS A 61 -9.64 13.12 18.41
C LYS A 61 -10.53 14.00 17.54
N GLU A 62 -11.74 13.54 17.24
CA GLU A 62 -12.70 14.24 16.36
C GLU A 62 -12.13 14.51 14.96
N MET A 63 -11.26 13.61 14.47
CA MET A 63 -10.59 13.72 13.18
C MET A 63 -11.22 12.87 12.08
N LEU A 64 -12.40 12.26 12.33
CA LEU A 64 -13.10 11.43 11.34
C LEU A 64 -13.63 12.22 10.14
N TYR A 65 -13.64 13.56 10.21
CA TYR A 65 -14.02 14.42 9.07
C TYR A 65 -13.24 14.12 7.78
N ILE A 66 -12.06 13.48 7.89
CA ILE A 66 -11.28 13.04 6.74
C ILE A 66 -11.99 11.97 5.90
N PHE A 67 -12.97 11.25 6.48
CA PHE A 67 -13.80 10.27 5.80
C PHE A 67 -15.17 10.80 5.39
N GLU A 68 -15.67 11.87 6.05
CA GLU A 68 -17.07 12.27 5.99
C GLU A 68 -17.43 13.08 4.74
N LYS A 69 -16.45 13.67 4.08
CA LYS A 69 -16.70 14.72 3.09
C LYS A 69 -17.34 14.27 1.77
N ASN A 70 -17.65 12.98 1.57
CA ASN A 70 -18.00 12.56 0.22
C ASN A 70 -19.12 11.54 0.13
N ALA A 71 -20.35 12.03 0.04
CA ALA A 71 -21.42 11.27 -0.59
C ALA A 71 -21.03 10.97 -2.07
N TRP A 72 -21.36 9.77 -2.54
CA TRP A 72 -21.19 9.41 -3.95
C TRP A 72 -22.13 10.25 -4.82
N SER A 73 -21.57 11.25 -5.46
CA SER A 73 -22.24 12.10 -6.45
C SER A 73 -21.77 11.73 -7.87
N ARG A 74 -22.48 12.23 -8.90
CA ARG A 74 -22.05 12.03 -10.30
C ARG A 74 -20.64 12.59 -10.54
N SER A 75 -20.30 13.74 -9.94
CA SER A 75 -18.96 14.32 -10.04
C SER A 75 -17.92 13.48 -9.33
N THR A 76 -18.24 12.85 -8.19
CA THR A 76 -17.36 11.93 -7.47
C THR A 76 -17.09 10.69 -8.30
N LEU A 77 -18.12 10.11 -8.95
CA LEU A 77 -17.96 8.96 -9.83
C LEU A 77 -17.12 9.30 -11.07
N PHE A 78 -17.35 10.47 -11.67
CA PHE A 78 -16.51 10.94 -12.78
C PHE A 78 -15.04 11.10 -12.36
N SER A 79 -14.79 11.74 -11.22
CA SER A 79 -13.42 11.86 -10.67
C SER A 79 -12.78 10.50 -10.41
N LEU A 80 -13.54 9.53 -9.88
CA LEU A 80 -13.05 8.17 -9.68
C LEU A 80 -12.62 7.52 -11.02
N VAL A 81 -13.47 7.59 -12.04
CA VAL A 81 -13.13 7.00 -13.35
C VAL A 81 -11.89 7.64 -13.94
N VAL A 82 -11.77 8.97 -13.90
CA VAL A 82 -10.58 9.69 -14.39
C VAL A 82 -9.34 9.26 -13.60
N CYS A 83 -9.44 9.16 -12.27
CA CYS A 83 -8.30 8.73 -11.44
C CYS A 83 -7.92 7.27 -11.70
N LEU A 84 -8.87 6.35 -11.90
CA LEU A 84 -8.56 4.95 -12.22
C LEU A 84 -7.88 4.81 -13.59
N VAL A 85 -8.33 5.57 -14.59
CA VAL A 85 -7.66 5.63 -15.91
C VAL A 85 -6.24 6.19 -15.77
N ALA A 86 -6.06 7.27 -15.00
CA ALA A 86 -4.74 7.82 -14.72
C ALA A 86 -3.85 6.82 -13.95
N THR A 87 -4.40 6.05 -13.00
CA THR A 87 -3.69 5.00 -12.27
C THR A 87 -3.21 3.89 -13.22
N TYR A 88 -4.03 3.51 -14.19
CA TYR A 88 -3.61 2.53 -15.20
C TYR A 88 -2.41 3.05 -16.02
N PHE A 89 -2.43 4.31 -16.47
CA PHE A 89 -1.29 4.91 -17.18
C PHE A 89 -0.08 5.09 -16.28
N ASP A 90 -0.25 5.47 -15.02
CA ASP A 90 0.84 5.55 -14.04
C ASP A 90 1.52 4.19 -13.89
N ARG A 91 0.74 3.10 -13.80
CA ARG A 91 1.29 1.73 -13.80
C ARG A 91 2.10 1.41 -15.05
N GLN A 92 1.63 1.79 -16.24
CA GLN A 92 2.37 1.56 -17.49
C GLN A 92 3.69 2.36 -17.52
N LEU A 93 3.69 3.58 -16.99
CA LEU A 93 4.89 4.40 -16.86
C LEU A 93 5.91 3.78 -15.90
N VAL A 94 5.47 3.27 -14.77
CA VAL A 94 6.32 2.57 -13.81
C VAL A 94 6.94 1.33 -14.44
N ASP A 95 6.16 0.51 -15.16
CA ASP A 95 6.66 -0.69 -15.85
C ASP A 95 7.69 -0.33 -16.95
N ALA A 96 7.42 0.72 -17.73
CA ALA A 96 8.33 1.20 -18.76
C ALA A 96 9.64 1.76 -18.16
N PHE A 97 9.54 2.48 -17.04
CA PHE A 97 10.70 3.01 -16.34
C PHE A 97 11.56 1.88 -15.76
N GLN A 98 10.94 0.89 -15.13
CA GLN A 98 11.63 -0.31 -14.64
C GLN A 98 12.36 -1.05 -15.74
N LEU A 99 11.71 -1.21 -16.89
CA LEU A 99 12.33 -1.87 -18.07
C LEU A 99 13.53 -1.07 -18.61
N GLN A 100 13.39 0.25 -18.73
CA GLN A 100 14.43 1.13 -19.26
C GLN A 100 15.71 1.12 -18.41
N PHE A 101 15.58 1.06 -17.11
CA PHE A 101 16.73 1.07 -16.20
C PHE A 101 17.21 -0.34 -15.81
N HIS A 102 16.70 -1.39 -16.46
CA HIS A 102 16.92 -2.79 -16.07
C HIS A 102 16.73 -3.02 -14.56
N HIS A 103 15.96 -2.13 -13.97
CA HIS A 103 15.72 -2.07 -12.55
C HIS A 103 14.35 -2.70 -12.29
N LEU A 104 14.38 -4.00 -12.16
CA LEU A 104 13.22 -4.70 -11.65
C LEU A 104 13.08 -4.31 -10.18
N ILE A 105 12.49 -3.16 -9.93
CA ILE A 105 11.89 -2.92 -8.61
C ILE A 105 10.74 -3.89 -8.53
N ASP A 106 11.09 -4.97 -8.01
CA ASP A 106 10.26 -6.12 -7.97
C ASP A 106 9.28 -5.99 -6.81
N ASN A 107 8.14 -5.41 -7.09
CA ASN A 107 6.91 -6.01 -6.59
C ASN A 107 6.80 -7.48 -7.04
N LYS A 108 7.49 -7.86 -8.11
CA LYS A 108 7.76 -9.24 -8.50
C LYS A 108 8.74 -9.91 -7.55
N TYR A 109 9.65 -9.19 -6.87
CA TYR A 109 10.46 -9.74 -5.77
C TYR A 109 9.73 -9.69 -4.44
N ILE A 110 8.87 -8.71 -4.14
CA ILE A 110 7.98 -8.87 -2.98
C ILE A 110 7.11 -10.10 -3.19
N PHE A 111 6.60 -10.35 -4.38
CA PHE A 111 5.87 -11.58 -4.69
C PHE A 111 6.81 -12.77 -4.93
N GLN A 112 8.03 -12.61 -5.49
CA GLN A 112 9.03 -13.67 -5.64
C GLN A 112 9.92 -13.82 -4.41
N ASP A 113 10.16 -12.80 -3.60
CA ASP A 113 10.77 -12.95 -2.28
C ASP A 113 9.73 -13.42 -1.28
N LEU A 114 8.51 -13.01 -1.36
CA LEU A 114 7.42 -13.71 -0.71
C LEU A 114 7.33 -15.14 -1.24
N LEU A 115 7.34 -15.38 -2.53
CA LEU A 115 7.40 -16.73 -3.11
C LEU A 115 8.73 -17.44 -2.79
N SER A 116 9.89 -16.80 -2.74
CA SER A 116 11.17 -17.44 -2.42
C SER A 116 11.36 -17.67 -0.92
N ILE A 117 10.85 -16.82 -0.09
CA ILE A 117 10.65 -17.10 1.34
C ILE A 117 9.61 -18.21 1.49
N LEU A 118 8.58 -18.22 0.67
CA LEU A 118 7.57 -19.27 0.54
C LEU A 118 8.17 -20.59 0.05
N TYR A 119 9.04 -20.55 -0.96
CA TYR A 119 9.68 -21.75 -1.55
C TYR A 119 10.86 -22.26 -0.72
N SER A 120 11.52 -21.43 0.08
CA SER A 120 12.57 -21.90 0.99
C SER A 120 12.04 -22.57 2.26
N ASN A 121 10.78 -22.34 2.62
CA ASN A 121 10.14 -22.87 3.82
C ASN A 121 8.82 -23.66 3.56
N GLY A 122 8.51 -23.97 2.31
CA GLY A 122 7.29 -24.70 1.91
C GLY A 122 6.55 -24.01 0.76
N GLN A 123 5.65 -24.76 0.10
CA GLN A 123 4.78 -24.23 -0.96
C GLN A 123 3.83 -23.19 -0.35
N PRO A 124 3.52 -22.07 -1.09
CA PRO A 124 2.50 -21.14 -0.64
C PRO A 124 1.18 -21.89 -0.50
N THR A 125 0.56 -21.75 0.66
CA THR A 125 -0.77 -22.31 0.86
C THR A 125 -1.82 -21.38 0.26
N PHE A 126 -3.00 -21.89 0.03
CA PHE A 126 -4.13 -21.07 -0.39
C PHE A 126 -4.40 -19.94 0.63
N LEU A 127 -4.28 -20.26 1.92
CA LEU A 127 -4.49 -19.30 3.01
C LEU A 127 -3.48 -18.15 2.94
N SER A 128 -2.18 -18.44 2.91
CA SER A 128 -1.15 -17.41 2.84
C SER A 128 -1.27 -16.54 1.59
N THR A 129 -1.64 -17.13 0.45
CA THR A 129 -1.86 -16.41 -0.81
C THR A 129 -3.03 -15.43 -0.70
N VAL A 130 -4.18 -15.88 -0.17
CA VAL A 130 -5.37 -15.02 0.01
C VAL A 130 -5.10 -13.90 1.02
N LEU A 131 -4.45 -14.22 2.13
CA LEU A 131 -4.12 -13.21 3.15
C LEU A 131 -3.14 -12.17 2.61
N SER A 132 -2.06 -12.59 1.94
CA SER A 132 -1.09 -11.67 1.33
C SER A 132 -1.73 -10.79 0.25
N PHE A 133 -2.55 -11.37 -0.62
CA PHE A 133 -3.31 -10.61 -1.61
C PHE A 133 -4.22 -9.57 -0.94
N SER A 134 -5.00 -10.00 0.06
CA SER A 134 -5.92 -9.11 0.78
C SER A 134 -5.17 -7.99 1.50
N LEU A 135 -4.03 -8.30 2.10
CA LEU A 135 -3.19 -7.32 2.77
C LEU A 135 -2.62 -6.30 1.78
N THR A 136 -2.04 -6.76 0.68
CA THR A 136 -1.37 -5.88 -0.29
C THR A 136 -2.36 -5.05 -1.11
N VAL A 137 -3.51 -5.63 -1.50
CA VAL A 137 -4.46 -4.98 -2.42
C VAL A 137 -5.53 -4.17 -1.69
N VAL A 138 -5.87 -4.54 -0.45
CA VAL A 138 -7.01 -3.91 0.24
C VAL A 138 -6.58 -3.24 1.54
N VAL A 139 -6.12 -4.01 2.51
CA VAL A 139 -5.92 -3.52 3.89
C VAL A 139 -4.73 -2.57 3.98
N GLY A 140 -3.61 -2.90 3.35
CA GLY A 140 -2.42 -2.06 3.28
C GLY A 140 -2.70 -0.68 2.68
N PRO A 141 -3.25 -0.60 1.45
CA PRO A 141 -3.65 0.68 0.86
C PRO A 141 -4.59 1.52 1.73
N ILE A 142 -5.54 0.90 2.43
CA ILE A 142 -6.42 1.64 3.35
C ILE A 142 -5.59 2.28 4.48
N LEU A 143 -4.73 1.51 5.12
CA LEU A 143 -3.90 2.01 6.23
C LEU A 143 -2.90 3.06 5.74
N GLU A 144 -2.21 2.81 4.64
CA GLU A 144 -1.19 3.71 4.09
C GLU A 144 -1.80 5.05 3.65
N GLU A 145 -2.91 5.04 2.92
CA GLU A 145 -3.58 6.27 2.51
C GLU A 145 -4.15 7.03 3.71
N LEU A 146 -4.65 6.31 4.72
CA LEU A 146 -5.13 6.93 5.95
C LEU A 146 -3.99 7.63 6.72
N ILE A 147 -2.80 7.01 6.81
CA ILE A 147 -1.63 7.57 7.48
C ILE A 147 -1.08 8.77 6.67
N HIS A 148 -0.81 8.58 5.38
CA HIS A 148 -0.07 9.56 4.58
C HIS A 148 -0.96 10.69 4.07
N ARG A 149 -2.17 10.41 3.59
CA ARG A 149 -3.08 11.41 3.00
C ARG A 149 -4.09 11.90 4.00
N GLY A 150 -4.79 10.98 4.65
CA GLY A 150 -5.79 11.33 5.65
C GLY A 150 -5.20 12.07 6.84
N TYR A 151 -4.15 11.54 7.44
CA TYR A 151 -3.59 12.10 8.68
C TYR A 151 -2.45 13.09 8.43
N PHE A 152 -1.37 12.67 7.76
CA PHE A 152 -0.18 13.52 7.60
C PHE A 152 -0.49 14.83 6.87
N MET A 153 -1.07 14.78 5.67
CA MET A 153 -1.30 15.98 4.87
C MET A 153 -2.24 16.98 5.59
N ASN A 154 -3.29 16.48 6.26
CA ASN A 154 -4.25 17.35 6.94
C ASN A 154 -3.75 17.88 8.30
N THR A 155 -2.83 17.18 8.96
CA THR A 155 -2.33 17.58 10.29
C THR A 155 -1.16 18.54 10.21
N PHE A 156 -0.19 18.28 9.33
CA PHE A 156 1.07 19.02 9.33
C PHE A 156 1.10 20.18 8.34
N PHE A 157 0.52 19.98 7.15
CA PHE A 157 0.60 20.93 6.05
C PHE A 157 -0.74 21.12 5.33
N PRO A 158 -1.85 21.43 6.03
CA PRO A 158 -3.17 21.48 5.43
C PRO A 158 -3.22 22.49 4.28
N ASN A 159 -3.43 21.99 3.05
CA ASN A 159 -3.54 22.80 1.83
C ASN A 159 -2.37 23.79 1.61
N SER A 160 -1.14 23.35 1.86
CA SER A 160 0.05 24.19 1.69
C SER A 160 0.10 24.84 0.31
N LYS A 161 0.27 26.16 0.25
CA LYS A 161 0.43 26.90 -1.02
C LYS A 161 1.65 26.48 -1.83
N TYR A 162 2.66 25.92 -1.17
CA TYR A 162 3.91 25.43 -1.76
C TYR A 162 3.88 23.91 -2.02
N TYR A 163 2.73 23.26 -1.91
CA TYR A 163 2.57 21.81 -2.10
C TYR A 163 3.43 20.96 -1.15
N LEU A 164 3.82 21.50 0.02
CA LEU A 164 4.59 20.74 1.01
C LEU A 164 3.84 19.50 1.52
N ASP A 165 2.53 19.58 1.62
CA ASP A 165 1.67 18.44 1.94
C ASP A 165 1.86 17.29 0.94
N VAL A 166 1.92 17.61 -0.35
CA VAL A 166 2.10 16.64 -1.44
C VAL A 166 3.52 16.11 -1.48
N ILE A 167 4.51 17.02 -1.55
CA ILE A 167 5.92 16.66 -1.73
C ILE A 167 6.44 15.83 -0.56
N LEU A 168 6.19 16.27 0.68
CA LEU A 168 6.66 15.54 1.87
C LEU A 168 5.93 14.21 2.07
N SER A 169 4.61 14.17 1.80
CA SER A 169 3.87 12.90 1.84
C SER A 169 4.43 11.89 0.84
N ALA A 170 4.77 12.34 -0.38
CA ALA A 170 5.34 11.51 -1.42
C ALA A 170 6.73 10.97 -1.05
N LEU A 171 7.62 11.85 -0.56
CA LEU A 171 8.98 11.47 -0.15
C LEU A 171 8.97 10.50 1.03
N ILE A 172 8.14 10.76 2.05
CA ILE A 172 8.03 9.87 3.21
C ILE A 172 7.47 8.51 2.77
N PHE A 173 6.47 8.48 1.89
CA PHE A 173 5.94 7.26 1.32
C PHE A 173 7.03 6.43 0.62
N GLY A 174 7.84 7.06 -0.24
CA GLY A 174 8.97 6.42 -0.88
C GLY A 174 10.02 5.90 0.11
N LEU A 175 10.38 6.69 1.12
CA LEU A 175 11.32 6.29 2.17
C LEU A 175 10.82 5.07 2.97
N CYS A 176 9.53 5.02 3.28
CA CYS A 176 8.94 3.85 3.97
C CYS A 176 9.10 2.57 3.15
N HIS A 177 8.97 2.64 1.83
CA HIS A 177 9.10 1.49 0.93
C HIS A 177 10.54 1.03 0.72
N LEU A 178 11.55 1.87 0.95
CA LEU A 178 12.97 1.45 0.86
C LEU A 178 13.36 0.37 1.87
N ILE A 179 12.58 0.18 2.93
CA ILE A 179 12.83 -0.86 3.92
C ILE A 179 12.52 -2.23 3.33
N LEU A 180 11.54 -2.26 2.43
CA LEU A 180 11.03 -3.47 1.76
C LEU A 180 11.81 -3.80 0.48
N THR A 181 12.75 -2.95 0.05
CA THR A 181 13.45 -3.05 -1.22
C THR A 181 14.97 -2.95 -1.08
N HIS A 182 15.69 -2.95 -2.20
CA HIS A 182 17.15 -2.90 -2.26
C HIS A 182 17.81 -1.61 -1.75
N ARG A 183 17.05 -0.68 -1.16
CA ARG A 183 17.54 0.60 -0.59
C ARG A 183 18.35 1.45 -1.57
N ASP A 184 17.98 1.43 -2.84
CA ASP A 184 18.65 2.15 -3.90
C ASP A 184 17.90 3.44 -4.30
N PRO A 185 18.58 4.42 -4.93
CA PRO A 185 17.96 5.68 -5.30
C PRO A 185 16.82 5.56 -6.32
N ILE A 186 16.87 4.55 -7.20
CA ILE A 186 15.85 4.35 -8.23
C ILE A 186 14.55 3.87 -7.58
N SER A 187 14.65 2.92 -6.64
CA SER A 187 13.51 2.48 -5.82
C SER A 187 12.87 3.67 -5.10
N LEU A 188 13.69 4.54 -4.48
CA LEU A 188 13.17 5.76 -3.83
C LEU A 188 12.39 6.64 -4.81
N ILE A 189 12.93 6.87 -6.01
CA ILE A 189 12.28 7.71 -7.02
C ILE A 189 10.93 7.10 -7.41
N ILE A 190 10.88 5.81 -7.74
CA ILE A 190 9.65 5.15 -8.21
C ILE A 190 8.56 5.17 -7.12
N TYR A 191 8.89 4.75 -5.90
CA TYR A 191 7.89 4.79 -4.81
C TYR A 191 7.47 6.21 -4.46
N SER A 192 8.40 7.19 -4.54
CA SER A 192 8.04 8.60 -4.33
C SER A 192 7.16 9.14 -5.45
N LEU A 193 7.32 8.71 -6.70
CA LEU A 193 6.43 9.09 -7.82
C LEU A 193 5.03 8.50 -7.62
N GLY A 194 4.89 7.23 -7.25
CA GLY A 194 3.60 6.65 -6.87
C GLY A 194 2.98 7.41 -5.69
N GLY A 195 3.79 7.70 -4.66
CA GLY A 195 3.37 8.55 -3.54
C GLY A 195 2.91 9.93 -3.96
N LEU A 196 3.58 10.56 -4.92
CA LEU A 196 3.21 11.85 -5.50
C LEU A 196 1.87 11.78 -6.22
N PHE A 197 1.68 10.75 -7.04
CA PHE A 197 0.42 10.51 -7.74
C PHE A 197 -0.77 10.45 -6.77
N TYR A 198 -0.70 9.60 -5.73
CA TYR A 198 -1.79 9.49 -4.75
C TYR A 198 -2.00 10.76 -3.94
N ALA A 199 -0.94 11.49 -3.59
CA ALA A 199 -1.05 12.77 -2.89
C ALA A 199 -1.74 13.83 -3.76
N LEU A 200 -1.47 13.87 -5.07
CA LEU A 200 -2.16 14.74 -6.02
C LEU A 200 -3.63 14.34 -6.21
N VAL A 201 -3.92 13.05 -6.34
CA VAL A 201 -5.32 12.54 -6.39
C VAL A 201 -6.09 12.98 -5.14
N TYR A 202 -5.51 12.78 -3.94
CA TYR A 202 -6.14 13.23 -2.71
C TYR A 202 -6.33 14.74 -2.65
N ARG A 203 -5.30 15.50 -3.02
CA ARG A 203 -5.36 16.96 -3.01
C ARG A 203 -6.41 17.50 -3.97
N TRP A 204 -6.54 16.91 -5.15
CA TRP A 204 -7.51 17.30 -6.17
C TRP A 204 -8.95 16.91 -5.78
N THR A 205 -9.15 15.66 -5.39
CA THR A 205 -10.49 15.13 -5.11
C THR A 205 -10.99 15.45 -3.70
N LYS A 206 -10.08 15.71 -2.76
CA LYS A 206 -10.36 15.78 -1.31
C LYS A 206 -11.13 14.56 -0.79
N ASN A 207 -10.96 13.42 -1.46
CA ASN A 207 -11.69 12.19 -1.21
C ASN A 207 -10.72 11.03 -0.97
N LEU A 208 -10.54 10.67 0.30
CA LEU A 208 -9.65 9.59 0.69
C LEU A 208 -10.07 8.24 0.08
N LYS A 209 -11.38 8.01 -0.10
CA LYS A 209 -11.89 6.76 -0.69
C LYS A 209 -11.46 6.59 -2.15
N ILE A 210 -11.44 7.67 -2.93
CA ILE A 210 -10.93 7.66 -4.31
C ILE A 210 -9.43 7.30 -4.31
N THR A 211 -8.65 7.91 -3.43
CA THR A 211 -7.22 7.66 -3.34
C THR A 211 -6.92 6.22 -2.93
N ILE A 212 -7.64 5.69 -1.94
CA ILE A 212 -7.58 4.27 -1.55
C ILE A 212 -7.90 3.36 -2.73
N LEU A 213 -8.99 3.62 -3.46
CA LEU A 213 -9.37 2.80 -4.61
C LEU A 213 -8.33 2.85 -5.73
N CYS A 214 -7.73 4.00 -6.00
CA CYS A 214 -6.64 4.11 -6.98
C CYS A 214 -5.41 3.32 -6.55
N HIS A 215 -5.00 3.41 -5.29
CA HIS A 215 -3.88 2.65 -4.77
C HIS A 215 -4.16 1.13 -4.79
N SER A 216 -5.33 0.71 -4.31
CA SER A 216 -5.77 -0.68 -4.39
C SER A 216 -5.80 -1.20 -5.83
N PHE A 217 -6.26 -0.39 -6.77
CA PHE A 217 -6.30 -0.75 -8.19
C PHE A 217 -4.88 -0.87 -8.78
N PHE A 218 -3.97 0.04 -8.46
CA PHE A 218 -2.57 -0.07 -8.87
C PHE A 218 -1.94 -1.38 -8.36
N ASN A 219 -2.12 -1.68 -7.08
CA ASN A 219 -1.61 -2.92 -6.50
C ASN A 219 -2.29 -4.17 -7.11
N PHE A 220 -3.60 -4.11 -7.39
CA PHE A 220 -4.31 -5.18 -8.11
C PHE A 220 -3.71 -5.44 -9.51
N LEU A 221 -3.33 -4.40 -10.25
CA LEU A 221 -2.73 -4.55 -11.58
C LEU A 221 -1.41 -5.33 -11.54
N ILE A 222 -0.68 -5.30 -10.43
CA ILE A 222 0.53 -6.11 -10.24
C ILE A 222 0.19 -7.61 -10.25
N TYR A 223 -0.93 -7.98 -9.63
CA TYR A 223 -1.38 -9.36 -9.53
C TYR A 223 -2.20 -9.83 -10.75
N ALA A 224 -2.73 -8.91 -11.55
CA ALA A 224 -3.63 -9.23 -12.65
C ALA A 224 -3.01 -10.20 -13.66
N LYS A 225 -1.73 -10.01 -14.04
CA LYS A 225 -1.03 -10.88 -14.97
C LYS A 225 -0.75 -12.28 -14.41
N PRO A 226 -0.19 -12.45 -13.21
CA PRO A 226 -0.07 -13.77 -12.56
C PRO A 226 -1.40 -14.49 -12.40
N ILE A 227 -2.45 -13.80 -11.98
CA ILE A 227 -3.80 -14.36 -11.84
C ILE A 227 -4.32 -14.85 -13.20
N TRP A 228 -4.19 -14.02 -14.24
CA TRP A 228 -4.60 -14.40 -15.59
C TRP A 228 -3.89 -15.66 -16.10
N ILE A 229 -2.57 -15.75 -15.92
CA ILE A 229 -1.79 -16.92 -16.32
C ILE A 229 -2.24 -18.16 -15.54
N PHE A 230 -2.47 -18.03 -14.24
CA PHE A 230 -2.95 -19.14 -13.42
C PHE A 230 -4.34 -19.63 -13.88
N VAL A 231 -5.29 -18.70 -14.03
CA VAL A 231 -6.66 -19.03 -14.45
C VAL A 231 -6.69 -19.64 -15.85
N SER A 232 -5.96 -19.05 -16.81
CA SER A 232 -5.94 -19.57 -18.19
C SER A 232 -5.32 -20.96 -18.26
N ASN A 233 -4.24 -21.23 -17.53
CA ASN A 233 -3.65 -22.55 -17.44
C ASN A 233 -4.62 -23.54 -16.77
N TYR A 234 -5.25 -23.15 -15.66
CA TYR A 234 -6.23 -24.01 -14.98
C TYR A 234 -7.39 -24.40 -15.91
N VAL A 235 -7.98 -23.41 -16.61
CA VAL A 235 -9.05 -23.64 -17.58
C VAL A 235 -8.58 -24.55 -18.73
N TYR A 236 -7.40 -24.27 -19.29
CA TYR A 236 -6.86 -25.10 -20.38
C TYR A 236 -6.69 -26.57 -19.96
N TYR A 237 -6.07 -26.81 -18.80
CA TYR A 237 -5.81 -28.20 -18.35
C TYR A 237 -7.05 -28.97 -17.92
N HIS A 238 -8.11 -28.30 -17.45
CA HIS A 238 -9.32 -28.98 -16.96
C HIS A 238 -10.41 -29.11 -18.01
N PHE A 239 -10.44 -28.26 -19.02
CA PHE A 239 -11.53 -28.25 -19.99
C PHE A 239 -11.11 -28.56 -21.45
N PHE A 240 -9.83 -28.47 -21.77
CA PHE A 240 -9.32 -28.61 -23.12
C PHE A 240 -8.26 -29.71 -23.28
N ARG A 241 -7.89 -30.38 -22.23
CA ARG A 241 -6.97 -31.52 -22.21
C ARG A 241 -7.64 -32.74 -21.58
#